data_591ef67f78665eecedfb6afcfd6b2953
#
_entry.id   591ef67f78665eecedfb6afcfd6b2953
#
_cell.length_a   1.000
_cell.length_b   1.000
_cell.length_c   1.000
_cell.angle_alpha   90.00
_cell.angle_beta   90.00
_cell.angle_gamma   90.00
#
_symmetry.space_group_name_H-M   'P 1'
#
loop_
_entity.id
_entity.type
_entity.pdbx_description
1 polymer ?
#
loop_
_entity_poly.entity_id
_entity_poly.type
_entity_poly.pdbx_seq_one_letter_code
_entity_poly.pdbx_strand_id
1 'polypeptide(L)'
;MEFKHISVLLNECIEGLNIKKDGIYLDGTMGGAGHSKEIVKRLSKEGLLIGVDRDMEAICVAKERLADFPNVELVHDNHDNIKEILEKLNIDGVDGILLDLGVSSYQLDERNRGFSYMGDAELDMRMDKSQSLTAKEVVNTYSEENLANIIYEYGEERFSRVIARKICEIRKEKEISTTAELVSIIESVIPRKKQDGHPAKRTFQAIRIEVNDEIKTLYNTVLHSIDCLKPGGRLCIITFHSLEDRAVKNAMNDAAGKCICPPGLPYCSCGMVSKGKVITKKPILPTEEELSVNSRSKSAKLRIFEKK
;
A
#
# COMPACT_ATOMS: atom_id res chain seq x y z
N MET A 1 23.56 8.70 -12.88
CA MET A 1 22.47 9.62 -12.56
C MET A 1 21.91 9.21 -11.21
N GLU A 2 22.04 10.07 -10.22
CA GLU A 2 21.42 9.84 -8.92
C GLU A 2 19.91 9.93 -9.10
N PHE A 3 19.22 8.81 -8.98
CA PHE A 3 17.75 8.78 -9.03
C PHE A 3 17.22 9.49 -7.79
N LYS A 4 16.84 10.74 -7.93
CA LYS A 4 16.16 11.50 -6.89
C LYS A 4 14.74 10.96 -6.73
N HIS A 5 14.58 9.95 -5.89
CA HIS A 5 13.27 9.45 -5.51
C HIS A 5 12.51 10.57 -4.79
N ILE A 6 11.40 11.01 -5.37
CA ILE A 6 10.50 12.00 -4.76
C ILE A 6 9.35 11.22 -4.11
N SER A 7 9.23 11.32 -2.79
CA SER A 7 8.12 10.72 -2.04
C SER A 7 6.80 11.35 -2.45
N VAL A 8 5.78 10.52 -2.64
CA VAL A 8 4.46 10.95 -3.08
C VAL A 8 3.75 11.71 -1.96
N LEU A 9 3.13 12.86 -2.27
CA LEU A 9 2.36 13.68 -1.30
C LEU A 9 3.16 13.99 -0.02
N LEU A 10 4.48 14.21 -0.15
CA LEU A 10 5.39 14.34 1.00
C LEU A 10 4.95 15.45 1.95
N ASN A 11 4.71 16.65 1.44
CA ASN A 11 4.35 17.79 2.27
C ASN A 11 3.00 17.58 2.94
N GLU A 12 2.02 17.08 2.20
CA GLU A 12 0.68 16.79 2.68
C GLU A 12 0.66 15.73 3.78
N CYS A 13 1.54 14.72 3.69
CA CYS A 13 1.71 13.71 4.74
C CYS A 13 2.33 14.31 6.01
N ILE A 14 3.37 15.11 5.87
CA ILE A 14 4.04 15.77 7.00
C ILE A 14 3.10 16.74 7.72
N GLU A 15 2.34 17.54 6.98
CA GLU A 15 1.31 18.41 7.54
C GLU A 15 0.17 17.61 8.17
N GLY A 16 -0.24 16.53 7.48
CA GLY A 16 -1.29 15.64 7.95
C GLY A 16 -0.97 14.97 9.28
N LEU A 17 0.27 14.53 9.47
CA LEU A 17 0.74 13.92 10.72
C LEU A 17 0.77 14.88 11.91
N ASN A 18 0.82 16.20 11.67
CA ASN A 18 0.87 17.22 12.71
C ASN A 18 1.96 16.93 13.77
N ILE A 19 3.21 16.83 13.31
CA ILE A 19 4.34 16.27 14.06
C ILE A 19 4.65 17.10 15.33
N LYS A 20 4.62 16.41 16.48
CA LYS A 20 5.10 16.90 17.77
C LYS A 20 6.59 16.55 17.91
N LYS A 21 7.42 17.49 18.39
CA LYS A 21 8.88 17.31 18.46
C LYS A 21 9.30 16.08 19.27
N ASP A 22 8.63 15.81 20.38
CA ASP A 22 8.96 14.72 21.31
C ASP A 22 8.03 13.51 21.12
N GLY A 23 7.30 13.45 19.98
CA GLY A 23 6.34 12.41 19.68
C GLY A 23 6.97 11.14 19.15
N ILE A 24 6.20 10.06 19.16
CA ILE A 24 6.56 8.76 18.61
C ILE A 24 5.78 8.59 17.30
N TYR A 25 6.49 8.31 16.22
CA TYR A 25 5.91 8.14 14.89
C TYR A 25 6.28 6.80 14.30
N LEU A 26 5.35 6.19 13.57
CA LEU A 26 5.57 4.95 12.85
C LEU A 26 5.34 5.17 11.36
N ASP A 27 6.34 4.84 10.55
CA ASP A 27 6.24 4.73 9.10
C ASP A 27 6.18 3.24 8.77
N GLY A 28 4.98 2.74 8.44
CA GLY A 28 4.73 1.31 8.24
C GLY A 28 5.08 0.80 6.84
N THR A 29 5.51 1.68 5.96
CA THR A 29 5.84 1.42 4.55
C THR A 29 7.05 2.25 4.15
N MET A 30 8.12 2.07 4.91
CA MET A 30 9.26 2.99 4.89
C MET A 30 9.95 3.08 3.52
N GLY A 31 10.02 1.97 2.77
CA GLY A 31 10.62 1.92 1.45
C GLY A 31 11.99 2.56 1.39
N GLY A 32 12.17 3.54 0.52
CA GLY A 32 13.41 4.32 0.41
C GLY A 32 13.62 5.37 1.50
N ALA A 33 12.86 5.37 2.59
CA ALA A 33 12.94 6.28 3.74
C ALA A 33 12.75 7.78 3.41
N GLY A 34 12.03 8.12 2.36
CA GLY A 34 11.83 9.52 2.00
C GLY A 34 10.93 10.27 2.99
N HIS A 35 9.76 9.73 3.30
CA HIS A 35 8.86 10.23 4.33
C HIS A 35 9.51 10.14 5.72
N SER A 36 10.09 8.99 6.05
CA SER A 36 10.80 8.74 7.31
C SER A 36 11.85 9.80 7.61
N LYS A 37 12.67 10.17 6.60
CA LYS A 37 13.69 11.22 6.75
C LYS A 37 13.09 12.59 7.07
N GLU A 38 11.98 12.93 6.46
CA GLU A 38 11.30 14.20 6.73
C GLU A 38 10.58 14.22 8.07
N ILE A 39 10.10 13.06 8.55
CA ILE A 39 9.53 12.93 9.90
C ILE A 39 10.63 13.13 10.94
N VAL A 40 11.72 12.34 10.86
CA VAL A 40 12.76 12.36 11.90
C VAL A 40 13.48 13.71 12.01
N LYS A 41 13.66 14.45 10.92
CA LYS A 41 14.21 15.83 10.93
C LYS A 41 13.37 16.80 11.79
N ARG A 42 12.11 16.51 12.04
CA ARG A 42 11.19 17.35 12.84
C ARG A 42 11.10 16.91 14.29
N LEU A 43 11.67 15.74 14.60
CA LEU A 43 11.74 15.22 15.96
C LEU A 43 12.92 15.82 16.71
N SER A 44 12.76 15.96 18.02
CA SER A 44 13.85 16.20 18.95
C SER A 44 14.61 14.90 19.27
N LYS A 45 15.57 14.96 20.17
CA LYS A 45 16.29 13.76 20.64
C LYS A 45 15.41 12.82 21.49
N GLU A 46 14.36 13.33 22.08
CA GLU A 46 13.37 12.62 22.89
C GLU A 46 12.27 11.97 22.05
N GLY A 47 12.09 12.45 20.80
CA GLY A 47 11.16 11.85 19.86
C GLY A 47 11.73 10.56 19.25
N LEU A 48 10.84 9.68 18.75
CA LEU A 48 11.22 8.41 18.16
C LEU A 48 10.53 8.20 16.81
N LEU A 49 11.28 7.74 15.83
CA LEU A 49 10.74 7.21 14.58
C LEU A 49 10.91 5.69 14.54
N ILE A 50 9.82 4.99 14.30
CA ILE A 50 9.81 3.54 14.03
C ILE A 50 9.56 3.37 12.54
N GLY A 51 10.54 2.86 11.81
CA GLY A 51 10.42 2.53 10.39
C GLY A 51 10.19 1.03 10.20
N VAL A 52 9.11 0.67 9.56
CA VAL A 52 8.75 -0.74 9.28
C VAL A 52 8.71 -0.96 7.79
N ASP A 53 9.29 -2.06 7.34
CA ASP A 53 9.14 -2.54 5.98
C ASP A 53 9.25 -4.07 5.95
N ARG A 54 8.49 -4.70 5.06
CA ARG A 54 8.56 -6.15 4.82
C ARG A 54 9.64 -6.54 3.81
N ASP A 55 10.22 -5.55 3.11
CA ASP A 55 11.32 -5.76 2.18
C ASP A 55 12.66 -5.47 2.88
N MET A 56 13.47 -6.51 3.08
CA MET A 56 14.80 -6.37 3.70
C MET A 56 15.71 -5.41 2.92
N GLU A 57 15.55 -5.32 1.59
CA GLU A 57 16.33 -4.39 0.78
C GLU A 57 15.97 -2.93 1.13
N ALA A 58 14.70 -2.64 1.39
CA ALA A 58 14.25 -1.34 1.88
C ALA A 58 14.85 -1.01 3.26
N ILE A 59 14.86 -1.98 4.18
CA ILE A 59 15.49 -1.81 5.51
C ILE A 59 16.99 -1.46 5.37
N CYS A 60 17.72 -2.15 4.50
CA CYS A 60 19.14 -1.85 4.27
C CYS A 60 19.35 -0.43 3.75
N VAL A 61 18.57 0.00 2.76
CA VAL A 61 18.64 1.37 2.21
C VAL A 61 18.29 2.42 3.27
N ALA A 62 17.27 2.16 4.07
CA ALA A 62 16.85 3.07 5.13
C ALA A 62 17.90 3.21 6.21
N LYS A 63 18.55 2.12 6.60
CA LYS A 63 19.66 2.13 7.58
C LYS A 63 20.77 3.07 7.16
N GLU A 64 21.15 3.07 5.89
CA GLU A 64 22.15 3.99 5.36
C GLU A 64 21.65 5.45 5.34
N ARG A 65 20.42 5.66 4.87
CA ARG A 65 19.86 7.01 4.70
C ARG A 65 19.52 7.72 6.00
N LEU A 66 19.25 6.96 7.06
CA LEU A 66 18.89 7.45 8.38
C LEU A 66 20.00 7.30 9.41
N ALA A 67 21.23 6.91 9.01
CA ALA A 67 22.36 6.67 9.90
C ALA A 67 22.73 7.87 10.80
N ASP A 68 22.47 9.09 10.36
CA ASP A 68 22.74 10.32 11.11
C ASP A 68 21.72 10.60 12.24
N PHE A 69 20.64 9.83 12.31
CA PHE A 69 19.56 10.03 13.27
C PHE A 69 19.56 8.91 14.34
N PRO A 70 19.98 9.20 15.59
CA PRO A 70 20.10 8.18 16.64
C PRO A 70 18.74 7.72 17.20
N ASN A 71 17.67 8.45 16.92
CA ASN A 71 16.32 8.21 17.40
C ASN A 71 15.43 7.53 16.34
N VAL A 72 16.01 6.57 15.62
CA VAL A 72 15.30 5.76 14.62
C VAL A 72 15.45 4.28 14.97
N GLU A 73 14.32 3.58 15.06
CA GLU A 73 14.25 2.12 15.19
C GLU A 73 13.75 1.52 13.88
N LEU A 74 14.48 0.55 13.32
CA LEU A 74 14.12 -0.11 12.06
C LEU A 74 13.67 -1.54 12.32
N VAL A 75 12.49 -1.89 11.84
CA VAL A 75 11.85 -3.19 12.06
C VAL A 75 11.57 -3.84 10.71
N HIS A 76 12.12 -5.03 10.48
CA HIS A 76 11.76 -5.87 9.34
C HIS A 76 10.52 -6.71 9.70
N ASP A 77 9.36 -6.22 9.32
CA ASP A 77 8.06 -6.87 9.57
C ASP A 77 7.00 -6.30 8.62
N ASN A 78 5.80 -6.87 8.63
CA ASN A 78 4.66 -6.34 7.89
C ASN A 78 3.92 -5.29 8.76
N HIS A 79 3.51 -4.18 8.15
CA HIS A 79 2.67 -3.17 8.80
C HIS A 79 1.32 -3.70 9.32
N ASP A 80 0.87 -4.87 8.88
CA ASP A 80 -0.28 -5.55 9.45
C ASP A 80 -0.08 -5.92 10.93
N ASN A 81 1.19 -6.11 11.34
CA ASN A 81 1.60 -6.51 12.69
C ASN A 81 1.94 -5.31 13.59
N ILE A 82 1.37 -4.13 13.32
CA ILE A 82 1.66 -2.89 14.07
C ILE A 82 1.52 -3.07 15.58
N LYS A 83 0.50 -3.79 16.07
CA LYS A 83 0.30 -4.02 17.50
C LYS A 83 1.44 -4.82 18.12
N GLU A 84 1.79 -5.92 17.49
CA GLU A 84 2.86 -6.82 17.93
C GLU A 84 4.23 -6.14 17.87
N ILE A 85 4.45 -5.27 16.88
CA ILE A 85 5.67 -4.47 16.76
C ILE A 85 5.79 -3.51 17.95
N LEU A 86 4.73 -2.75 18.26
CA LEU A 86 4.73 -1.81 19.38
C LEU A 86 4.85 -2.52 20.73
N GLU A 87 4.20 -3.67 20.90
CA GLU A 87 4.33 -4.51 22.11
C GLU A 87 5.78 -4.98 22.32
N LYS A 88 6.44 -5.48 21.27
CA LYS A 88 7.87 -5.89 21.31
C LYS A 88 8.80 -4.74 21.70
N LEU A 89 8.47 -3.51 21.28
CA LEU A 89 9.22 -2.31 21.61
C LEU A 89 8.83 -1.69 22.96
N ASN A 90 7.87 -2.26 23.69
CA ASN A 90 7.29 -1.72 24.94
C ASN A 90 6.73 -0.29 24.76
N ILE A 91 6.01 -0.04 23.65
CA ILE A 91 5.40 1.24 23.32
C ILE A 91 3.88 1.09 23.36
N ASP A 92 3.23 1.81 24.30
CA ASP A 92 1.78 1.72 24.50
C ASP A 92 0.97 2.41 23.39
N GLY A 93 1.59 3.31 22.62
CA GLY A 93 0.95 3.99 21.51
C GLY A 93 1.81 5.07 20.88
N VAL A 94 1.42 5.50 19.67
CA VAL A 94 2.18 6.46 18.86
C VAL A 94 1.40 7.74 18.59
N ASP A 95 2.12 8.85 18.34
CA ASP A 95 1.52 10.14 18.03
C ASP A 95 1.12 10.27 16.56
N GLY A 96 1.68 9.43 15.69
CA GLY A 96 1.27 9.36 14.30
C GLY A 96 1.75 8.11 13.59
N ILE A 97 0.96 7.70 12.58
CA ILE A 97 1.26 6.56 11.71
C ILE A 97 1.13 7.02 10.27
N LEU A 98 2.10 6.66 9.44
CA LEU A 98 2.07 6.81 7.99
C LEU A 98 2.08 5.44 7.33
N LEU A 99 1.17 5.26 6.37
CA LEU A 99 1.17 4.12 5.46
C LEU A 99 1.13 4.64 4.00
N ASP A 100 2.19 4.39 3.25
CA ASP A 100 2.29 4.66 1.80
C ASP A 100 2.11 3.33 1.07
N LEU A 101 0.84 2.97 0.75
CA LEU A 101 0.48 1.64 0.29
C LEU A 101 0.98 1.35 -1.13
N GLY A 102 1.01 0.07 -1.47
CA GLY A 102 1.42 -0.41 -2.79
C GLY A 102 2.92 -0.70 -2.88
N VAL A 103 3.47 -0.61 -4.10
CA VAL A 103 4.87 -0.95 -4.38
C VAL A 103 5.79 0.25 -4.24
N SER A 104 6.93 0.05 -3.64
CA SER A 104 7.97 1.08 -3.58
C SER A 104 8.52 1.38 -4.98
N SER A 105 9.03 2.59 -5.17
CA SER A 105 9.69 2.94 -6.43
C SER A 105 10.89 2.04 -6.72
N TYR A 106 11.60 1.62 -5.70
CA TYR A 106 12.71 0.66 -5.83
C TYR A 106 12.24 -0.67 -6.43
N GLN A 107 11.12 -1.22 -5.93
CA GLN A 107 10.55 -2.47 -6.44
C GLN A 107 10.09 -2.36 -7.90
N LEU A 108 9.62 -1.19 -8.34
CA LEU A 108 9.26 -0.94 -9.73
C LEU A 108 10.47 -0.75 -10.65
N ASP A 109 11.54 -0.13 -10.14
CA ASP A 109 12.75 0.18 -10.91
C ASP A 109 13.68 -1.04 -11.01
N GLU A 110 13.67 -1.91 -10.00
CA GLU A 110 14.43 -3.16 -10.01
C GLU A 110 13.69 -4.20 -10.87
N ARG A 111 14.11 -4.27 -12.14
CA ARG A 111 13.44 -5.08 -13.17
C ARG A 111 13.32 -6.55 -12.79
N ASN A 112 14.32 -7.10 -12.09
CA ASN A 112 14.36 -8.52 -11.70
C ASN A 112 13.30 -8.91 -10.67
N ARG A 113 12.56 -7.95 -10.08
CA ARG A 113 11.48 -8.18 -9.12
C ARG A 113 10.14 -8.54 -9.77
N GLY A 114 9.98 -8.38 -11.09
CA GLY A 114 8.79 -8.76 -11.84
C GLY A 114 7.53 -7.90 -11.63
N PHE A 115 7.62 -6.77 -10.94
CA PHE A 115 6.47 -5.87 -10.72
C PHE A 115 6.06 -5.09 -11.96
N SER A 116 6.98 -4.88 -12.89
CA SER A 116 6.75 -4.06 -14.08
C SER A 116 6.31 -4.91 -15.28
N TYR A 117 5.28 -4.46 -15.98
CA TYR A 117 4.90 -4.98 -17.30
C TYR A 117 5.74 -4.37 -18.44
N MET A 118 6.69 -3.50 -18.11
CA MET A 118 7.61 -2.87 -19.05
C MET A 118 8.96 -3.56 -19.00
N GLY A 119 9.23 -4.42 -19.94
CA GLY A 119 10.47 -5.21 -20.00
C GLY A 119 10.24 -6.69 -19.76
N ASP A 120 11.32 -7.45 -19.67
CA ASP A 120 11.30 -8.87 -19.41
C ASP A 120 12.02 -9.20 -18.10
N ALA A 121 11.35 -9.95 -17.24
CA ALA A 121 11.84 -10.35 -15.93
C ALA A 121 11.15 -11.63 -15.49
N GLU A 122 11.67 -12.29 -14.47
CA GLU A 122 11.00 -13.40 -13.81
C GLU A 122 9.66 -12.97 -13.19
N LEU A 123 8.63 -13.82 -13.26
CA LEU A 123 7.31 -13.58 -12.66
C LEU A 123 7.35 -13.83 -11.15
N ASP A 124 7.96 -12.92 -10.39
CA ASP A 124 8.06 -13.02 -8.92
C ASP A 124 6.96 -12.21 -8.23
N MET A 125 7.01 -10.89 -8.28
CA MET A 125 6.10 -9.91 -7.66
C MET A 125 5.99 -9.98 -6.12
N ARG A 126 6.84 -10.75 -5.42
CA ARG A 126 6.85 -10.77 -3.96
C ARG A 126 7.50 -9.49 -3.42
N MET A 127 6.86 -8.84 -2.48
CA MET A 127 7.47 -7.75 -1.71
C MET A 127 8.43 -8.30 -0.65
N ASP A 128 8.02 -9.36 0.04
CA ASP A 128 8.87 -10.15 0.93
C ASP A 128 9.32 -11.44 0.20
N LYS A 129 10.63 -11.54 -0.07
CA LYS A 129 11.22 -12.70 -0.77
C LYS A 129 11.16 -14.01 0.05
N SER A 130 10.88 -13.94 1.36
CA SER A 130 10.78 -15.12 2.21
C SER A 130 9.46 -15.88 2.04
N GLN A 131 8.41 -15.23 1.53
CA GLN A 131 7.13 -15.89 1.26
C GLN A 131 7.22 -16.83 0.07
N SER A 132 6.39 -17.89 0.07
CA SER A 132 6.43 -18.94 -0.96
C SER A 132 5.69 -18.58 -2.25
N LEU A 133 4.53 -17.89 -2.15
CA LEU A 133 3.67 -17.62 -3.29
C LEU A 133 4.28 -16.54 -4.20
N THR A 134 4.53 -16.89 -5.46
CA THR A 134 5.04 -16.00 -6.51
C THR A 134 3.96 -15.75 -7.57
N ALA A 135 4.15 -14.71 -8.39
CA ALA A 135 3.28 -14.46 -9.54
C ALA A 135 3.32 -15.64 -10.54
N LYS A 136 4.46 -16.30 -10.67
CA LYS A 136 4.64 -17.51 -11.49
C LYS A 136 3.74 -18.64 -10.99
N GLU A 137 3.69 -18.88 -9.68
CA GLU A 137 2.81 -19.90 -9.12
C GLU A 137 1.34 -19.57 -9.31
N VAL A 138 0.93 -18.31 -9.06
CA VAL A 138 -0.45 -17.86 -9.31
C VAL A 138 -0.86 -18.16 -10.76
N VAL A 139 -0.05 -17.75 -11.73
CA VAL A 139 -0.35 -17.90 -13.16
C VAL A 139 -0.38 -19.38 -13.59
N ASN A 140 0.53 -20.21 -13.07
CA ASN A 140 0.67 -21.60 -13.54
C ASN A 140 -0.17 -22.60 -12.76
N THR A 141 -0.57 -22.33 -11.52
CA THR A 141 -1.24 -23.32 -10.66
C THR A 141 -2.72 -23.03 -10.36
N TYR A 142 -3.13 -21.76 -10.35
CA TYR A 142 -4.53 -21.42 -10.03
C TYR A 142 -5.50 -21.97 -11.10
N SER A 143 -6.70 -22.35 -10.67
CA SER A 143 -7.76 -22.73 -11.60
C SER A 143 -8.16 -21.55 -12.51
N GLU A 144 -8.75 -21.84 -13.68
CA GLU A 144 -9.27 -20.79 -14.58
C GLU A 144 -10.26 -19.88 -13.87
N GLU A 145 -11.12 -20.45 -13.03
CA GLU A 145 -12.10 -19.71 -12.24
C GLU A 145 -11.42 -18.77 -11.23
N ASN A 146 -10.44 -19.27 -10.46
CA ASN A 146 -9.72 -18.45 -9.48
C ASN A 146 -8.92 -17.34 -10.16
N LEU A 147 -8.24 -17.61 -11.27
CA LEU A 147 -7.57 -16.59 -12.07
C LEU A 147 -8.56 -15.51 -12.55
N ALA A 148 -9.71 -15.93 -13.09
CA ALA A 148 -10.72 -14.98 -13.56
C ALA A 148 -11.26 -14.12 -12.43
N ASN A 149 -11.46 -14.71 -11.24
CA ASN A 149 -11.96 -14.01 -10.07
C ASN A 149 -10.95 -12.98 -9.57
N ILE A 150 -9.68 -13.34 -9.35
CA ILE A 150 -8.68 -12.37 -8.88
C ILE A 150 -8.46 -11.25 -9.90
N ILE A 151 -8.42 -11.56 -11.20
CA ILE A 151 -8.26 -10.54 -12.25
C ILE A 151 -9.48 -9.61 -12.30
N TYR A 152 -10.68 -10.12 -12.06
CA TYR A 152 -11.88 -9.30 -11.99
C TYR A 152 -11.94 -8.45 -10.72
N GLU A 153 -11.75 -9.07 -9.56
CA GLU A 153 -11.92 -8.42 -8.27
C GLU A 153 -10.79 -7.42 -7.96
N TYR A 154 -9.52 -7.82 -8.17
CA TYR A 154 -8.36 -7.00 -7.84
C TYR A 154 -7.86 -6.13 -8.99
N GLY A 155 -8.11 -6.55 -10.23
CA GLY A 155 -7.77 -5.76 -11.42
C GLY A 155 -8.90 -4.85 -11.91
N GLU A 156 -10.14 -5.08 -11.47
CA GLU A 156 -11.34 -4.48 -12.07
C GLU A 156 -11.34 -4.66 -13.61
N GLU A 157 -10.82 -5.83 -14.09
CA GLU A 157 -10.60 -6.11 -15.51
C GLU A 157 -11.80 -6.86 -16.12
N ARG A 158 -12.44 -6.24 -17.09
CA ARG A 158 -13.65 -6.78 -17.75
C ARG A 158 -13.37 -8.04 -18.59
N PHE A 159 -12.14 -8.18 -19.08
CA PHE A 159 -11.71 -9.31 -19.89
C PHE A 159 -11.15 -10.46 -19.06
N SER A 160 -11.34 -10.45 -17.73
CA SER A 160 -10.78 -11.39 -16.77
C SER A 160 -10.94 -12.87 -17.18
N ARG A 161 -12.16 -13.27 -17.60
CA ARG A 161 -12.45 -14.64 -18.03
C ARG A 161 -11.69 -15.06 -19.28
N VAL A 162 -11.56 -14.14 -20.25
CA VAL A 162 -10.86 -14.42 -21.52
C VAL A 162 -9.36 -14.51 -21.28
N ILE A 163 -8.82 -13.63 -20.42
CA ILE A 163 -7.40 -13.65 -20.01
C ILE A 163 -7.10 -14.95 -19.27
N ALA A 164 -7.90 -15.32 -18.25
CA ALA A 164 -7.71 -16.51 -17.46
C ALA A 164 -7.74 -17.79 -18.32
N ARG A 165 -8.70 -17.89 -19.25
CA ARG A 165 -8.78 -18.99 -20.20
C ARG A 165 -7.51 -19.07 -21.04
N LYS A 166 -7.03 -17.94 -21.59
CA LYS A 166 -5.85 -17.91 -22.43
C LYS A 166 -4.59 -18.30 -21.69
N ILE A 167 -4.43 -17.83 -20.45
CA ILE A 167 -3.36 -18.28 -19.55
C ILE A 167 -3.41 -19.79 -19.37
N CYS A 168 -4.59 -20.35 -19.06
CA CYS A 168 -4.78 -21.78 -18.85
C CYS A 168 -4.56 -22.64 -20.12
N GLU A 169 -4.81 -22.09 -21.30
CA GLU A 169 -4.47 -22.72 -22.57
C GLU A 169 -2.95 -22.81 -22.76
N ILE A 170 -2.26 -21.67 -22.68
CA ILE A 170 -0.82 -21.56 -22.96
C ILE A 170 0.00 -22.39 -21.97
N ARG A 171 -0.31 -22.34 -20.68
CA ARG A 171 0.46 -23.07 -19.65
C ARG A 171 0.39 -24.59 -19.76
N LYS A 172 -0.58 -25.15 -20.52
CA LYS A 172 -0.62 -26.59 -20.83
C LYS A 172 0.52 -27.03 -21.77
N GLU A 173 0.99 -26.10 -22.59
CA GLU A 173 2.05 -26.37 -23.58
C GLU A 173 3.42 -25.92 -23.04
N LYS A 174 3.47 -24.80 -22.36
CA LYS A 174 4.71 -24.21 -21.84
C LYS A 174 4.42 -23.41 -20.57
N GLU A 175 5.21 -23.64 -19.53
CA GLU A 175 5.18 -22.85 -18.32
C GLU A 175 5.40 -21.35 -18.61
N ILE A 176 4.59 -20.48 -18.03
CA ILE A 176 4.71 -19.04 -18.15
C ILE A 176 5.66 -18.56 -17.06
N SER A 177 6.86 -18.11 -17.43
CA SER A 177 7.94 -17.84 -16.47
C SER A 177 8.31 -16.36 -16.39
N THR A 178 7.99 -15.57 -17.42
CA THR A 178 8.44 -14.18 -17.49
C THR A 178 7.29 -13.20 -17.65
N THR A 179 7.56 -11.93 -17.28
CA THR A 179 6.61 -10.83 -17.41
C THR A 179 6.27 -10.58 -18.88
N ALA A 180 7.23 -10.68 -19.80
CA ALA A 180 6.99 -10.48 -21.23
C ALA A 180 6.06 -11.57 -21.81
N GLU A 181 6.21 -12.84 -21.40
CA GLU A 181 5.31 -13.93 -21.80
C GLU A 181 3.87 -13.63 -21.34
N LEU A 182 3.69 -13.23 -20.08
CA LEU A 182 2.37 -12.89 -19.56
C LEU A 182 1.78 -11.66 -20.28
N VAL A 183 2.55 -10.61 -20.54
CA VAL A 183 2.12 -9.44 -21.31
C VAL A 183 1.64 -9.84 -22.70
N SER A 184 2.41 -10.69 -23.43
CA SER A 184 2.03 -11.16 -24.75
C SER A 184 0.71 -11.94 -24.76
N ILE A 185 0.48 -12.76 -23.75
CA ILE A 185 -0.78 -13.48 -23.56
C ILE A 185 -1.95 -12.52 -23.38
N ILE A 186 -1.81 -11.53 -22.49
CA ILE A 186 -2.85 -10.53 -22.20
C ILE A 186 -3.15 -9.71 -23.47
N GLU A 187 -2.14 -9.23 -24.15
CA GLU A 187 -2.30 -8.42 -25.38
C GLU A 187 -2.97 -9.19 -26.52
N SER A 188 -2.79 -10.51 -26.57
CA SER A 188 -3.42 -11.36 -27.60
C SER A 188 -4.93 -11.41 -27.51
N VAL A 189 -5.52 -11.13 -26.32
CA VAL A 189 -6.95 -11.24 -26.06
C VAL A 189 -7.65 -9.91 -25.78
N ILE A 190 -6.89 -8.85 -25.50
CA ILE A 190 -7.45 -7.51 -25.23
C ILE A 190 -7.39 -6.63 -26.48
N PRO A 191 -8.52 -6.13 -26.98
CA PRO A 191 -8.52 -5.21 -28.12
C PRO A 191 -7.85 -3.87 -27.77
N ARG A 192 -6.78 -3.48 -28.47
CA ARG A 192 -6.01 -2.23 -28.24
C ARG A 192 -6.84 -0.94 -28.16
N LYS A 193 -8.01 -0.90 -28.81
CA LYS A 193 -8.89 0.29 -28.87
C LYS A 193 -9.80 0.48 -27.65
N LYS A 194 -9.78 -0.42 -26.66
CA LYS A 194 -10.79 -0.46 -25.57
C LYS A 194 -10.24 -0.18 -24.16
N GLN A 195 -8.97 0.20 -24.01
CA GLN A 195 -8.40 0.45 -22.70
C GLN A 195 -7.66 1.79 -22.61
N ASP A 196 -7.84 2.46 -21.47
CA ASP A 196 -6.99 3.58 -21.06
C ASP A 196 -5.70 3.00 -20.44
N GLY A 197 -4.57 3.21 -21.09
CA GLY A 197 -3.26 2.73 -20.65
C GLY A 197 -2.87 1.35 -21.19
N HIS A 198 -1.86 0.75 -20.59
CA HIS A 198 -1.30 -0.53 -21.04
C HIS A 198 -2.25 -1.70 -20.69
N PRO A 199 -2.53 -2.63 -21.64
CA PRO A 199 -3.48 -3.74 -21.44
C PRO A 199 -3.16 -4.63 -20.22
N ALA A 200 -1.88 -4.86 -19.95
CA ALA A 200 -1.45 -5.70 -18.84
C ALA A 200 -1.57 -5.04 -17.45
N LYS A 201 -1.75 -3.69 -17.37
CA LYS A 201 -1.71 -2.94 -16.11
C LYS A 201 -2.63 -3.55 -15.04
N ARG A 202 -3.89 -3.82 -15.38
CA ARG A 202 -4.91 -4.32 -14.44
C ARG A 202 -4.65 -5.75 -14.01
N THR A 203 -4.22 -6.61 -14.94
CA THR A 203 -3.88 -8.00 -14.64
C THR A 203 -2.65 -8.08 -13.75
N PHE A 204 -1.60 -7.29 -14.02
CA PHE A 204 -0.42 -7.21 -13.15
C PHE A 204 -0.76 -6.71 -11.74
N GLN A 205 -1.61 -5.67 -11.64
CA GLN A 205 -2.13 -5.23 -10.35
C GLN A 205 -2.85 -6.35 -9.60
N ALA A 206 -3.72 -7.11 -10.28
CA ALA A 206 -4.48 -8.19 -9.67
C ALA A 206 -3.59 -9.30 -9.12
N ILE A 207 -2.61 -9.76 -9.91
CA ILE A 207 -1.67 -10.80 -9.51
C ILE A 207 -0.80 -10.29 -8.34
N ARG A 208 -0.32 -9.05 -8.39
CA ARG A 208 0.46 -8.43 -7.32
C ARG A 208 -0.31 -8.39 -6.00
N ILE A 209 -1.55 -7.97 -6.05
CA ILE A 209 -2.44 -7.91 -4.88
C ILE A 209 -2.64 -9.31 -4.29
N GLU A 210 -2.85 -10.33 -5.13
CA GLU A 210 -3.01 -11.72 -4.68
C GLU A 210 -1.73 -12.26 -4.06
N VAL A 211 -0.58 -12.05 -4.69
CA VAL A 211 0.73 -12.51 -4.20
C VAL A 211 1.06 -11.92 -2.82
N ASN A 212 0.70 -10.66 -2.59
CA ASN A 212 1.10 -9.92 -1.40
C ASN A 212 -0.02 -9.69 -0.37
N ASP A 213 -1.20 -10.27 -0.57
CA ASP A 213 -2.39 -10.12 0.29
C ASP A 213 -2.77 -8.65 0.61
N GLU A 214 -2.52 -7.72 -0.33
CA GLU A 214 -2.57 -6.29 -0.10
C GLU A 214 -3.94 -5.76 0.36
N ILE A 215 -5.04 -6.42 -0.01
CA ILE A 215 -6.41 -5.94 0.26
C ILE A 215 -7.11 -6.70 1.39
N LYS A 216 -6.83 -8.02 1.53
CA LYS A 216 -7.54 -8.88 2.49
C LYS A 216 -7.38 -8.41 3.93
N THR A 217 -6.19 -7.94 4.29
CA THR A 217 -5.85 -7.50 5.65
C THR A 217 -6.07 -6.01 5.88
N LEU A 218 -6.04 -5.20 4.82
CA LEU A 218 -5.98 -3.73 4.87
C LEU A 218 -7.06 -3.09 5.76
N TYR A 219 -8.31 -3.55 5.68
CA TYR A 219 -9.38 -3.02 6.53
C TYR A 219 -9.05 -3.15 8.03
N ASN A 220 -8.59 -4.32 8.45
CA ASN A 220 -8.22 -4.58 9.84
C ASN A 220 -6.93 -3.83 10.22
N THR A 221 -5.96 -3.76 9.33
CA THR A 221 -4.72 -2.98 9.53
C THR A 221 -5.02 -1.51 9.83
N VAL A 222 -5.96 -0.91 9.11
CA VAL A 222 -6.40 0.48 9.40
C VAL A 222 -7.02 0.59 10.79
N LEU A 223 -7.89 -0.35 11.18
CA LEU A 223 -8.51 -0.35 12.51
C LEU A 223 -7.46 -0.56 13.62
N HIS A 224 -6.52 -1.49 13.45
CA HIS A 224 -5.41 -1.73 14.38
C HIS A 224 -4.50 -0.49 14.47
N SER A 225 -4.18 0.15 13.35
CA SER A 225 -3.40 1.39 13.34
C SER A 225 -4.08 2.50 14.15
N ILE A 226 -5.40 2.67 14.00
CA ILE A 226 -6.18 3.64 14.80
C ILE A 226 -6.14 3.27 16.28
N ASP A 227 -6.21 1.99 16.63
CA ASP A 227 -6.14 1.54 18.04
C ASP A 227 -4.78 1.86 18.66
N CYS A 228 -3.71 1.77 17.89
CA CYS A 228 -2.34 2.07 18.34
C CYS A 228 -2.02 3.57 18.46
N LEU A 229 -2.87 4.47 17.97
CA LEU A 229 -2.66 5.90 18.17
C LEU A 229 -2.93 6.32 19.62
N LYS A 230 -2.18 7.30 20.11
CA LYS A 230 -2.51 8.07 21.30
C LYS A 230 -3.69 9.03 21.02
N PRO A 231 -4.42 9.50 22.02
CA PRO A 231 -5.41 10.57 21.84
C PRO A 231 -4.80 11.81 21.15
N GLY A 232 -5.47 12.31 20.11
CA GLY A 232 -4.97 13.38 19.23
C GLY A 232 -3.91 12.94 18.23
N GLY A 233 -3.52 11.67 18.23
CA GLY A 233 -2.62 11.08 17.23
C GLY A 233 -3.31 10.93 15.87
N ARG A 234 -2.52 10.91 14.79
CA ARG A 234 -3.04 10.89 13.41
C ARG A 234 -2.53 9.72 12.60
N LEU A 235 -3.43 9.13 11.82
CA LEU A 235 -3.15 8.14 10.80
C LEU A 235 -3.25 8.78 9.42
N CYS A 236 -2.15 8.78 8.67
CA CYS A 236 -2.08 9.21 7.28
C CYS A 236 -1.90 7.98 6.39
N ILE A 237 -2.76 7.80 5.39
CA ILE A 237 -2.67 6.67 4.45
C ILE A 237 -2.73 7.20 3.02
N ILE A 238 -1.70 6.86 2.21
CA ILE A 238 -1.70 7.06 0.76
C ILE A 238 -2.15 5.76 0.10
N THR A 239 -3.05 5.86 -0.86
CA THR A 239 -3.55 4.75 -1.68
C THR A 239 -3.36 5.06 -3.15
N PHE A 240 -3.17 4.03 -4.01
CA PHE A 240 -2.90 4.21 -5.43
C PHE A 240 -3.96 3.60 -6.36
N HIS A 241 -4.92 2.86 -5.82
CA HIS A 241 -6.05 2.33 -6.60
C HIS A 241 -7.36 2.32 -5.81
N SER A 242 -8.46 2.08 -6.55
CA SER A 242 -9.83 2.17 -6.05
C SER A 242 -10.14 1.23 -4.88
N LEU A 243 -9.57 0.03 -4.88
CA LEU A 243 -9.83 -0.98 -3.84
C LEU A 243 -9.20 -0.57 -2.51
N GLU A 244 -7.92 -0.13 -2.51
CA GLU A 244 -7.27 0.41 -1.32
C GLU A 244 -8.05 1.59 -0.76
N ASP A 245 -8.36 2.59 -1.61
CA ASP A 245 -9.08 3.79 -1.18
C ASP A 245 -10.44 3.47 -0.57
N ARG A 246 -11.14 2.47 -1.12
CA ARG A 246 -12.43 1.98 -0.62
C ARG A 246 -12.28 1.31 0.74
N ALA A 247 -11.30 0.42 0.91
CA ALA A 247 -11.05 -0.28 2.17
C ALA A 247 -10.67 0.71 3.28
N VAL A 248 -9.71 1.61 3.02
CA VAL A 248 -9.27 2.65 3.96
C VAL A 248 -10.42 3.57 4.33
N LYS A 249 -11.18 4.07 3.36
CA LYS A 249 -12.34 4.94 3.60
C LYS A 249 -13.38 4.25 4.49
N ASN A 250 -13.69 2.99 4.23
CA ASN A 250 -14.68 2.25 5.00
C ASN A 250 -14.20 2.05 6.44
N ALA A 251 -12.98 1.56 6.64
CA ALA A 251 -12.40 1.35 7.98
C ALA A 251 -12.35 2.66 8.80
N MET A 252 -11.90 3.77 8.19
CA MET A 252 -11.87 5.08 8.87
C MET A 252 -13.28 5.60 9.22
N ASN A 253 -14.28 5.40 8.35
CA ASN A 253 -15.66 5.79 8.63
C ASN A 253 -16.26 4.95 9.77
N ASP A 254 -15.99 3.66 9.80
CA ASP A 254 -16.48 2.77 10.85
C ASP A 254 -15.82 3.12 12.20
N ALA A 255 -14.51 3.39 12.19
CA ALA A 255 -13.79 3.88 13.37
C ALA A 255 -14.28 5.27 13.85
N ALA A 256 -14.75 6.12 12.93
CA ALA A 256 -15.37 7.39 13.28
C ALA A 256 -16.75 7.24 13.93
N GLY A 257 -17.28 6.02 14.03
CA GLY A 257 -18.56 5.74 14.66
C GLY A 257 -19.74 6.24 13.86
N LYS A 258 -19.68 6.15 12.53
CA LYS A 258 -20.80 6.51 11.68
C LYS A 258 -22.01 5.63 12.02
N CYS A 259 -23.08 6.25 12.49
CA CYS A 259 -24.31 5.56 12.85
C CYS A 259 -24.86 4.75 11.66
N ILE A 260 -25.12 3.46 11.90
CA ILE A 260 -25.72 2.53 10.93
C ILE A 260 -27.23 2.32 11.16
N CYS A 261 -27.81 3.04 12.12
CA CYS A 261 -29.25 2.99 12.37
C CYS A 261 -30.03 3.51 11.16
N PRO A 262 -31.24 2.98 10.92
CA PRO A 262 -32.17 3.54 9.93
C PRO A 262 -32.43 5.03 10.17
N PRO A 263 -32.52 5.84 9.11
CA PRO A 263 -32.85 7.26 9.26
C PRO A 263 -34.19 7.45 9.98
N GLY A 264 -34.24 8.39 10.93
CA GLY A 264 -35.49 8.74 11.62
C GLY A 264 -35.70 8.04 12.97
N LEU A 265 -34.77 7.20 13.45
CA LEU A 265 -34.84 6.68 14.81
C LEU A 265 -34.59 7.82 15.81
N PRO A 266 -35.45 7.96 16.86
CA PRO A 266 -35.31 9.02 17.87
C PRO A 266 -34.04 8.89 18.72
N TYR A 267 -33.49 7.66 18.84
CA TYR A 267 -32.25 7.36 19.56
C TYR A 267 -31.38 6.39 18.78
N CYS A 268 -30.07 6.57 18.87
CA CYS A 268 -29.12 5.65 18.27
C CYS A 268 -29.11 4.33 19.05
N SER A 269 -29.42 3.21 18.40
CA SER A 269 -29.43 1.86 18.99
C SER A 269 -28.25 0.99 18.54
N CYS A 270 -27.38 1.47 17.61
CA CYS A 270 -26.27 0.64 17.10
C CYS A 270 -25.09 0.51 18.05
N GLY A 271 -25.05 1.27 19.16
CA GLY A 271 -23.95 1.19 20.15
C GLY A 271 -22.58 1.59 19.60
N MET A 272 -22.51 2.20 18.41
CA MET A 272 -21.25 2.60 17.80
C MET A 272 -20.55 3.68 18.61
N VAL A 273 -19.36 3.37 19.09
CA VAL A 273 -18.49 4.31 19.83
C VAL A 273 -17.46 4.87 18.86
N SER A 274 -17.46 6.20 18.69
CA SER A 274 -16.46 6.87 17.85
C SER A 274 -15.08 6.79 18.49
N LYS A 275 -14.11 6.26 17.75
CA LYS A 275 -12.68 6.27 18.11
C LYS A 275 -11.99 7.57 17.70
N GLY A 276 -12.64 8.43 16.90
CA GLY A 276 -12.03 9.65 16.38
C GLY A 276 -12.82 10.27 15.22
N LYS A 277 -12.15 11.04 14.40
CA LYS A 277 -12.75 11.74 13.27
C LYS A 277 -11.92 11.59 11.99
N VAL A 278 -12.59 11.47 10.85
CA VAL A 278 -11.97 11.57 9.52
C VAL A 278 -11.70 13.05 9.23
N ILE A 279 -10.44 13.44 9.10
CA ILE A 279 -10.04 14.81 8.81
C ILE A 279 -10.32 15.14 7.33
N THR A 280 -10.00 14.22 6.43
CA THR A 280 -10.17 14.38 4.99
C THR A 280 -11.51 13.82 4.52
N LYS A 281 -12.56 14.63 4.44
CA LYS A 281 -13.86 14.18 3.85
C LYS A 281 -13.73 13.74 2.39
N LYS A 282 -12.90 14.47 1.62
CA LYS A 282 -12.41 14.05 0.29
C LYS A 282 -10.93 13.75 0.41
N PRO A 283 -10.38 12.80 -0.34
CA PRO A 283 -8.94 12.55 -0.30
C PRO A 283 -8.18 13.78 -0.80
N ILE A 284 -6.99 14.01 -0.25
CA ILE A 284 -6.03 14.97 -0.81
C ILE A 284 -5.39 14.31 -2.02
N LEU A 285 -5.29 15.05 -3.12
CA LEU A 285 -4.71 14.60 -4.38
C LEU A 285 -3.41 15.35 -4.63
N PRO A 286 -2.48 14.77 -5.41
CA PRO A 286 -1.25 15.45 -5.82
C PRO A 286 -1.55 16.74 -6.57
N THR A 287 -0.70 17.74 -6.36
CA THR A 287 -0.77 19.02 -7.10
C THR A 287 -0.30 18.85 -8.55
N GLU A 288 -0.64 19.79 -9.41
CA GLU A 288 -0.15 19.79 -10.81
C GLU A 288 1.37 19.88 -10.87
N GLU A 289 2.00 20.58 -9.92
CA GLU A 289 3.45 20.66 -9.81
C GLU A 289 4.06 19.28 -9.51
N GLU A 290 3.50 18.55 -8.53
CA GLU A 290 3.95 17.19 -8.22
C GLU A 290 3.75 16.27 -9.41
N LEU A 291 2.59 16.32 -10.07
CA LEU A 291 2.30 15.49 -11.25
C LEU A 291 3.28 15.73 -12.41
N SER A 292 3.81 16.95 -12.54
CA SER A 292 4.77 17.31 -13.58
C SER A 292 6.15 16.67 -13.38
N VAL A 293 6.55 16.44 -12.10
CA VAL A 293 7.87 15.93 -11.75
C VAL A 293 7.84 14.47 -11.26
N ASN A 294 6.67 13.97 -10.80
CA ASN A 294 6.50 12.63 -10.28
C ASN A 294 5.25 11.96 -10.88
N SER A 295 5.41 11.32 -12.03
CA SER A 295 4.30 10.63 -12.72
C SER A 295 3.68 9.48 -11.90
N ARG A 296 4.38 8.96 -10.88
CA ARG A 296 3.90 7.90 -9.99
C ARG A 296 2.83 8.37 -9.03
N SER A 297 2.78 9.67 -8.73
CA SER A 297 1.75 10.26 -7.86
C SER A 297 0.37 10.36 -8.52
N LYS A 298 0.26 10.14 -9.82
CA LYS A 298 -0.98 10.37 -10.61
C LYS A 298 -2.24 9.73 -10.03
N SER A 299 -2.11 8.57 -9.40
CA SER A 299 -3.25 7.83 -8.81
C SER A 299 -3.33 7.97 -7.29
N ALA A 300 -2.41 8.71 -6.68
CA ALA A 300 -2.28 8.82 -5.24
C ALA A 300 -3.46 9.56 -4.61
N LYS A 301 -3.89 9.09 -3.44
CA LYS A 301 -4.95 9.69 -2.63
C LYS A 301 -4.56 9.59 -1.17
N LEU A 302 -4.40 10.72 -0.49
CA LEU A 302 -4.12 10.76 0.94
C LEU A 302 -5.41 10.88 1.75
N ARG A 303 -5.57 10.01 2.75
CA ARG A 303 -6.62 10.09 3.77
C ARG A 303 -6.01 10.22 5.15
N ILE A 304 -6.66 11.02 6.00
CA ILE A 304 -6.20 11.34 7.36
C ILE A 304 -7.32 11.10 8.35
N PHE A 305 -6.99 10.38 9.43
CA PHE A 305 -7.84 10.16 10.59
C PHE A 305 -7.15 10.68 11.86
N GLU A 306 -7.90 11.28 12.78
CA GLU A 306 -7.40 11.74 14.09
C GLU A 306 -8.15 10.99 15.18
N LYS A 307 -7.41 10.35 16.09
CA LYS A 307 -7.95 9.64 17.25
C LYS A 307 -8.47 10.62 18.30
N LYS A 308 -9.58 10.28 18.95
CA LYS A 308 -10.21 11.04 20.01
C LYS A 308 -9.49 10.88 21.35
#